data_03493ca7a635c83773bd907ff55cd233
#
_entry.id   03493ca7a635c83773bd907ff55cd233
#
_cell.length_a   1.000
_cell.length_b   1.000
_cell.length_c   1.000
_cell.angle_alpha   90.00
_cell.angle_beta   90.00
_cell.angle_gamma   90.00
#
_symmetry.space_group_name_H-M   'P 1'
#
loop_
_entity.id
_entity.type
_entity.pdbx_description
1 polymer ?
#
loop_
_entity_poly.entity_id
_entity_poly.type
_entity_poly.pdbx_seq_one_letter_code
_entity_poly.pdbx_strand_id
1 'polypeptide(L)'
;MRKAFLLFLSLSVATPALSAAPGSAQNFLDRANRLKAKGPLALFDSDYGRLKSEATAVGKAIGDDRIAAERAGRPILYCSPNARAQLGSYEFIDGLEAIPAVERYRMNLKDAMVRVLQKKYPCRR
;
A
#
# COMPACT_ATOMS: atom_id res chain seq x y z
N MET A 1 -12.13 -48.96 43.19
CA MET A 1 -11.12 -48.06 42.65
C MET A 1 -11.54 -47.62 41.27
N ARG A 2 -12.14 -46.41 41.15
CA ARG A 2 -12.57 -45.83 39.89
C ARG A 2 -11.57 -44.73 39.53
N LYS A 3 -10.71 -44.97 38.53
CA LYS A 3 -9.82 -43.95 37.98
C LYS A 3 -10.62 -43.10 36.99
N ALA A 4 -10.92 -41.89 37.37
CA ALA A 4 -11.49 -40.89 36.47
C ALA A 4 -10.38 -40.37 35.55
N PHE A 5 -10.49 -40.64 34.26
CA PHE A 5 -9.63 -40.10 33.21
C PHE A 5 -10.23 -38.75 32.77
N LEU A 6 -9.61 -37.65 33.22
CA LEU A 6 -9.95 -36.32 32.79
C LEU A 6 -9.30 -36.09 31.40
N LEU A 7 -10.12 -36.17 30.34
CA LEU A 7 -9.74 -35.71 29.01
C LEU A 7 -9.73 -34.18 29.01
N PHE A 8 -8.54 -33.59 28.96
CA PHE A 8 -8.37 -32.20 28.64
C PHE A 8 -8.58 -31.99 27.14
N LEU A 9 -9.75 -31.49 26.78
CA LEU A 9 -10.05 -31.05 25.43
C LEU A 9 -9.38 -29.67 25.23
N SER A 10 -8.19 -29.67 24.58
CA SER A 10 -7.50 -28.44 24.20
C SER A 10 -8.26 -27.79 23.04
N LEU A 11 -9.02 -26.75 23.34
CA LEU A 11 -9.65 -25.90 22.32
C LEU A 11 -8.55 -25.03 21.66
N SER A 12 -8.04 -25.47 20.51
CA SER A 12 -7.18 -24.64 19.67
C SER A 12 -8.03 -23.55 19.03
N VAL A 13 -7.96 -22.34 19.57
CA VAL A 13 -8.58 -21.15 18.95
C VAL A 13 -7.71 -20.77 17.75
N ALA A 14 -8.13 -21.15 16.56
CA ALA A 14 -7.54 -20.65 15.33
C ALA A 14 -7.91 -19.17 15.19
N THR A 15 -6.95 -18.28 15.43
CA THR A 15 -7.11 -16.85 15.12
C THR A 15 -7.15 -16.70 13.60
N PRO A 16 -8.20 -16.11 13.02
CA PRO A 16 -8.22 -15.86 11.58
C PRO A 16 -7.09 -14.88 11.25
N ALA A 17 -6.21 -15.28 10.34
CA ALA A 17 -5.21 -14.37 9.79
C ALA A 17 -5.96 -13.21 9.10
N LEU A 18 -5.70 -11.98 9.56
CA LEU A 18 -6.32 -10.79 9.00
C LEU A 18 -5.72 -10.54 7.62
N SER A 19 -6.43 -10.98 6.56
CA SER A 19 -6.03 -10.69 5.19
C SER A 19 -6.37 -9.26 4.84
N ALA A 20 -5.42 -8.56 4.18
CA ALA A 20 -5.64 -7.20 3.74
C ALA A 20 -6.71 -7.15 2.62
N ALA A 21 -7.64 -6.20 2.72
CA ALA A 21 -8.70 -6.02 1.72
C ALA A 21 -8.11 -5.67 0.35
N PRO A 22 -8.68 -6.18 -0.76
CA PRO A 22 -8.28 -5.77 -2.10
C PRO A 22 -8.33 -4.24 -2.24
N GLY A 23 -7.33 -3.66 -2.92
CA GLY A 23 -7.22 -2.20 -3.11
C GLY A 23 -6.68 -1.42 -1.91
N SER A 24 -6.48 -2.05 -0.75
CA SER A 24 -5.80 -1.41 0.37
C SER A 24 -4.31 -1.26 0.11
N ALA A 25 -3.69 -0.26 0.77
CA ALA A 25 -2.24 -0.06 0.72
C ALA A 25 -1.48 -1.29 1.22
N GLN A 26 -2.00 -1.97 2.25
CA GLN A 26 -1.40 -3.20 2.77
C GLN A 26 -1.45 -4.34 1.75
N ASN A 27 -2.57 -4.53 1.06
CA ASN A 27 -2.67 -5.57 0.02
C ASN A 27 -1.64 -5.36 -1.10
N PHE A 28 -1.50 -4.13 -1.56
CA PHE A 28 -0.48 -3.77 -2.56
C PHE A 28 0.94 -4.09 -2.06
N LEU A 29 1.25 -3.67 -0.83
CA LEU A 29 2.57 -3.90 -0.23
C LEU A 29 2.88 -5.40 -0.06
N ASP A 30 1.93 -6.19 0.38
CA ASP A 30 2.08 -7.66 0.53
C ASP A 30 2.39 -8.33 -0.81
N ARG A 31 1.71 -7.91 -1.87
CA ARG A 31 1.94 -8.41 -3.23
C ARG A 31 3.32 -7.98 -3.75
N ALA A 32 3.69 -6.72 -3.54
CA ALA A 32 5.01 -6.21 -3.91
C ALA A 32 6.14 -6.94 -3.19
N ASN A 33 5.99 -7.20 -1.90
CA ASN A 33 6.98 -7.92 -1.11
C ASN A 33 7.11 -9.40 -1.54
N ARG A 34 6.02 -10.05 -1.93
CA ARG A 34 6.09 -11.40 -2.54
C ARG A 34 6.88 -11.40 -3.84
N LEU A 35 6.71 -10.38 -4.69
CA LEU A 35 7.50 -10.26 -5.92
C LEU A 35 8.97 -9.99 -5.63
N LYS A 36 9.26 -9.09 -4.69
CA LYS A 36 10.63 -8.79 -4.26
C LYS A 36 11.36 -10.05 -3.78
N ALA A 37 10.68 -10.93 -3.07
CA ALA A 37 11.23 -12.20 -2.60
C ALA A 37 11.60 -13.17 -3.74
N LYS A 38 10.99 -13.04 -4.92
CA LYS A 38 11.31 -13.84 -6.10
C LYS A 38 12.56 -13.38 -6.86
N GLY A 39 13.11 -12.21 -6.49
CA GLY A 39 14.28 -11.65 -7.16
C GLY A 39 14.06 -11.44 -8.67
N PRO A 40 15.04 -11.78 -9.53
CA PRO A 40 14.93 -11.57 -10.98
C PRO A 40 13.74 -12.30 -11.64
N LEU A 41 13.26 -13.39 -11.05
CA LEU A 41 12.10 -14.15 -11.55
C LEU A 41 10.78 -13.37 -11.42
N ALA A 42 10.74 -12.32 -10.62
CA ALA A 42 9.56 -11.47 -10.46
C ALA A 42 9.08 -10.86 -11.80
N LEU A 43 10.00 -10.59 -12.73
CA LEU A 43 9.67 -10.02 -14.04
C LEU A 43 8.78 -10.93 -14.90
N PHE A 44 8.81 -12.23 -14.64
CA PHE A 44 7.99 -13.22 -15.34
C PHE A 44 6.68 -13.55 -14.60
N ASP A 45 6.47 -12.95 -13.43
CA ASP A 45 5.26 -13.14 -12.66
C ASP A 45 4.13 -12.25 -13.20
N SER A 46 2.94 -12.84 -13.38
CA SER A 46 1.76 -12.10 -13.86
C SER A 46 1.35 -10.95 -12.94
N ASP A 47 1.67 -11.04 -11.64
CA ASP A 47 1.35 -10.00 -10.67
C ASP A 47 2.25 -8.76 -10.80
N TYR A 48 3.44 -8.91 -11.38
CA TYR A 48 4.31 -7.76 -11.67
C TYR A 48 3.63 -6.72 -12.59
N GLY A 49 3.09 -7.18 -13.71
CA GLY A 49 2.38 -6.31 -14.65
C GLY A 49 1.13 -5.67 -14.03
N ARG A 50 0.40 -6.42 -13.22
CA ARG A 50 -0.79 -5.93 -12.51
C ARG A 50 -0.44 -4.84 -11.50
N LEU A 51 0.56 -5.05 -10.66
CA LEU A 51 1.03 -4.04 -9.69
C LEU A 51 1.52 -2.78 -10.37
N LYS A 52 2.28 -2.93 -11.46
CA LYS A 52 2.74 -1.79 -12.26
C LYS A 52 1.59 -0.98 -12.83
N SER A 53 0.58 -1.65 -13.42
CA SER A 53 -0.62 -1.00 -13.96
C SER A 53 -1.42 -0.31 -12.87
N GLU A 54 -1.60 -0.95 -11.72
CA GLU A 54 -2.33 -0.41 -10.57
C GLU A 54 -1.65 0.86 -10.03
N ALA A 55 -0.35 0.82 -9.80
CA ALA A 55 0.41 1.99 -9.35
C ALA A 55 0.39 3.14 -10.37
N THR A 56 0.50 2.82 -11.66
CA THR A 56 0.45 3.81 -12.75
C THR A 56 -0.92 4.48 -12.83
N ALA A 57 -2.00 3.71 -12.74
CA ALA A 57 -3.36 4.24 -12.77
C ALA A 57 -3.64 5.16 -11.57
N VAL A 58 -3.19 4.76 -10.38
CA VAL A 58 -3.30 5.58 -9.16
C VAL A 58 -2.48 6.86 -9.29
N GLY A 59 -1.25 6.77 -9.78
CA GLY A 59 -0.39 7.94 -10.01
C GLY A 59 -1.00 8.93 -10.99
N LYS A 60 -1.60 8.41 -12.08
CA LYS A 60 -2.33 9.25 -13.05
C LYS A 60 -3.53 9.96 -12.40
N ALA A 61 -4.35 9.25 -11.64
CA ALA A 61 -5.50 9.83 -10.96
C ALA A 61 -5.09 10.94 -9.98
N ILE A 62 -4.00 10.76 -9.25
CA ILE A 62 -3.45 11.78 -8.36
C ILE A 62 -2.99 13.02 -9.14
N GLY A 63 -2.33 12.82 -10.26
CA GLY A 63 -1.91 13.91 -11.14
C GLY A 63 -3.09 14.69 -11.71
N ASP A 64 -4.13 13.99 -12.17
CA ASP A 64 -5.35 14.61 -12.69
C ASP A 64 -6.07 15.43 -11.58
N ASP A 65 -6.17 14.89 -10.36
CA ASP A 65 -6.74 15.59 -9.21
C ASP A 65 -5.96 16.88 -8.85
N ARG A 66 -4.64 16.82 -8.93
CA ARG A 66 -3.79 18.00 -8.71
C ARG A 66 -4.07 19.09 -9.75
N ILE A 67 -4.09 18.72 -11.03
CA ILE A 67 -4.39 19.69 -12.12
C ILE A 67 -5.78 20.28 -11.93
N ALA A 68 -6.76 19.48 -11.57
CA ALA A 68 -8.12 19.96 -11.30
C ALA A 68 -8.16 20.91 -10.09
N ALA A 69 -7.40 20.62 -9.03
CA ALA A 69 -7.30 21.50 -7.86
C ALA A 69 -6.65 22.84 -8.21
N GLU A 70 -5.56 22.83 -8.98
CA GLU A 70 -4.89 24.05 -9.44
C GLU A 70 -5.81 24.92 -10.29
N ARG A 71 -6.54 24.33 -11.24
CA ARG A 71 -7.51 25.06 -12.08
C ARG A 71 -8.67 25.66 -11.31
N ALA A 72 -9.11 24.99 -10.24
CA ALA A 72 -10.21 25.44 -9.38
C ALA A 72 -9.76 26.35 -8.24
N GLY A 73 -8.47 26.66 -8.13
CA GLY A 73 -7.92 27.46 -7.03
C GLY A 73 -8.03 26.76 -5.67
N ARG A 74 -8.13 25.42 -5.65
CA ARG A 74 -8.16 24.61 -4.42
C ARG A 74 -6.75 24.26 -3.97
N PRO A 75 -6.53 24.04 -2.66
CA PRO A 75 -5.22 23.63 -2.14
C PRO A 75 -4.76 22.32 -2.79
N ILE A 76 -3.47 22.27 -3.16
CA ILE A 76 -2.80 21.05 -3.61
C ILE A 76 -2.23 20.28 -2.42
N LEU A 77 -2.20 18.96 -2.52
CA LEU A 77 -1.82 18.09 -1.40
C LEU A 77 -0.30 17.90 -1.26
N TYR A 78 0.44 18.09 -2.34
CA TYR A 78 1.90 17.97 -2.37
C TYR A 78 2.47 18.99 -3.38
N CYS A 79 3.72 19.42 -3.16
CA CYS A 79 4.34 20.50 -3.94
C CYS A 79 5.57 20.00 -4.70
N SER A 80 5.35 19.16 -5.71
CA SER A 80 6.43 18.75 -6.62
C SER A 80 6.85 19.91 -7.54
N PRO A 81 8.15 19.97 -7.96
CA PRO A 81 8.65 21.05 -8.83
C PRO A 81 7.93 21.13 -10.18
N ASN A 82 7.46 19.98 -10.66
CA ASN A 82 6.75 19.84 -11.92
C ASN A 82 5.33 19.31 -11.69
N ALA A 83 4.43 19.52 -12.67
CA ALA A 83 3.08 18.97 -12.66
C ALA A 83 3.06 17.42 -12.54
N ARG A 84 4.16 16.75 -12.90
CA ARG A 84 4.36 15.31 -12.73
C ARG A 84 5.34 15.04 -11.61
N ALA A 85 4.83 14.55 -10.48
CA ALA A 85 5.66 14.04 -9.42
C ALA A 85 6.41 12.77 -9.88
N GLN A 86 7.70 12.70 -9.57
CA GLN A 86 8.53 11.52 -9.83
C GLN A 86 8.57 10.67 -8.56
N LEU A 87 8.20 9.40 -8.68
CA LEU A 87 8.23 8.44 -7.57
C LEU A 87 8.76 7.11 -8.09
N GLY A 88 9.95 6.72 -7.66
CA GLY A 88 10.56 5.45 -8.01
C GLY A 88 9.84 4.28 -7.35
N SER A 89 9.91 3.08 -7.97
CA SER A 89 9.23 1.90 -7.46
C SER A 89 9.68 1.51 -6.04
N TYR A 90 10.98 1.48 -5.80
CA TYR A 90 11.52 1.19 -4.46
C TYR A 90 11.19 2.28 -3.46
N GLU A 91 11.31 3.54 -3.86
CA GLU A 91 10.94 4.68 -3.04
C GLU A 91 9.46 4.64 -2.62
N PHE A 92 8.59 4.21 -3.53
CA PHE A 92 7.17 4.03 -3.20
C PHE A 92 6.95 2.88 -2.21
N ILE A 93 7.58 1.73 -2.41
CA ILE A 93 7.50 0.60 -1.48
C ILE A 93 8.01 0.99 -0.10
N ASP A 94 9.19 1.62 -0.01
CA ASP A 94 9.77 2.09 1.25
C ASP A 94 8.85 3.12 1.93
N GLY A 95 8.25 4.00 1.12
CA GLY A 95 7.27 4.97 1.61
C GLY A 95 6.01 4.33 2.19
N LEU A 96 5.50 3.25 1.56
CA LEU A 96 4.39 2.48 2.09
C LEU A 96 4.77 1.77 3.40
N GLU A 97 5.96 1.17 3.47
CA GLU A 97 6.46 0.52 4.68
C GLU A 97 6.57 1.48 5.86
N ALA A 98 6.90 2.75 5.60
CA ALA A 98 6.98 3.79 6.62
C ALA A 98 5.61 4.23 7.19
N ILE A 99 4.50 3.91 6.54
CA ILE A 99 3.15 4.13 7.06
C ILE A 99 2.84 3.03 8.09
N PRO A 100 2.32 3.37 9.29
CA PRO A 100 1.94 2.35 10.27
C PRO A 100 0.99 1.29 9.69
N ALA A 101 1.23 0.02 10.01
CA ALA A 101 0.46 -1.10 9.45
C ALA A 101 -1.05 -0.94 9.67
N VAL A 102 -1.46 -0.52 10.85
CA VAL A 102 -2.88 -0.30 11.19
C VAL A 102 -3.57 0.69 10.26
N GLU A 103 -2.82 1.70 9.80
CA GLU A 103 -3.32 2.68 8.84
C GLU A 103 -3.37 2.10 7.42
N ARG A 104 -2.32 1.35 7.00
CA ARG A 104 -2.28 0.71 5.68
C ARG A 104 -3.44 -0.24 5.42
N TYR A 105 -3.93 -0.95 6.44
CA TYR A 105 -5.10 -1.82 6.32
C TYR A 105 -6.39 -1.06 6.05
N ARG A 106 -6.48 0.19 6.49
CA ARG A 106 -7.68 1.03 6.42
C ARG A 106 -7.70 2.00 5.23
N MET A 107 -6.52 2.31 4.67
CA MET A 107 -6.42 3.26 3.57
C MET A 107 -6.30 2.56 2.22
N ASN A 108 -6.88 3.17 1.18
CA ASN A 108 -6.68 2.73 -0.19
C ASN A 108 -5.28 3.11 -0.69
N LEU A 109 -4.88 2.53 -1.82
CA LEU A 109 -3.57 2.76 -2.40
C LEU A 109 -3.35 4.22 -2.82
N LYS A 110 -4.41 4.90 -3.30
CA LYS A 110 -4.33 6.30 -3.72
C LYS A 110 -3.99 7.22 -2.54
N ASP A 111 -4.68 7.08 -1.42
CA ASP A 111 -4.43 7.87 -0.22
C ASP A 111 -3.03 7.62 0.35
N ALA A 112 -2.58 6.36 0.31
CA ALA A 112 -1.23 6.00 0.72
C ALA A 112 -0.17 6.63 -0.19
N MET A 113 -0.36 6.60 -1.52
CA MET A 113 0.56 7.24 -2.48
C MET A 113 0.60 8.76 -2.29
N VAL A 114 -0.55 9.40 -2.05
CA VAL A 114 -0.59 10.84 -1.71
C VAL A 114 0.25 11.13 -0.47
N ARG A 115 0.13 10.30 0.57
CA ARG A 115 0.93 10.47 1.81
C ARG A 115 2.43 10.33 1.55
N VAL A 116 2.85 9.40 0.70
CA VAL A 116 4.25 9.26 0.30
C VAL A 116 4.73 10.49 -0.47
N LEU A 117 3.90 11.01 -1.39
CA LEU A 117 4.20 12.23 -2.14
C LEU A 117 4.27 13.47 -1.25
N GLN A 118 3.40 13.59 -0.25
CA GLN A 118 3.45 14.69 0.72
C GLN A 118 4.75 14.70 1.53
N LYS A 119 5.26 13.52 1.86
CA LYS A 119 6.54 13.40 2.56
C LYS A 119 7.72 13.76 1.67
N LYS A 120 7.68 13.35 0.40
CA LYS A 120 8.73 13.65 -0.59
C LYS A 120 8.73 15.11 -1.05
N TYR A 121 7.54 15.65 -1.26
CA TYR A 121 7.31 16.99 -1.79
C TYR A 121 6.42 17.81 -0.85
N PRO A 122 6.90 18.13 0.36
CA PRO A 122 6.11 18.93 1.29
C PRO A 122 5.86 20.33 0.75
N CYS A 123 4.63 20.81 0.92
CA CYS A 123 4.33 22.20 0.64
C CYS A 123 4.86 23.08 1.79
N ARG A 124 5.62 24.12 1.44
CA ARG A 124 6.09 25.10 2.43
C ARG A 124 4.89 25.93 2.90
N ARG A 125 4.83 26.12 4.20
CA ARG A 125 3.87 27.05 4.81
C ARG A 125 4.41 28.47 4.75
#